data_0c74e3c5823033d1560b9a7920e2465f
#
_entry.id   0c74e3c5823033d1560b9a7920e2465f
#
_cell.length_a   1.000
_cell.length_b   1.000
_cell.length_c   1.000
_cell.angle_alpha   90.00
_cell.angle_beta   90.00
_cell.angle_gamma   90.00
#
_symmetry.space_group_name_H-M   'P 1'
#
loop_
_entity.id
_entity.type
_entity.pdbx_description
1 polymer ?
#
loop_
_entity_poly.entity_id
_entity_poly.type
_entity_poly.pdbx_seq_one_letter_code
_entity_poly.pdbx_strand_id
1 'polypeptide(L)'
;LGGHMLDIIKEQGIVAVLRADSHEQAREYMNACVKGGIKALELTYSIPNVNELIEEYKDNKDMIIGVGSVLNGKMAKDSILAGAKYVVSPGYNEEINDVCHEMGVTYFPGCMTVTEIMHALEKGNKMVKVFPGEIFGPKYIKAVKAPIPHVEIMPTGGVNIDNIEEWFKMGVSCVGVGGALFK
;
A
#
# COMPACT_ATOMS: atom_id res chain seq x y z
N LEU A 1 -9.50 10.27 11.19
CA LEU A 1 -8.96 8.94 11.47
C LEU A 1 -8.11 8.42 10.31
N GLY A 2 -8.64 8.43 9.06
CA GLY A 2 -7.87 8.01 7.88
C GLY A 2 -6.63 8.86 7.61
N GLY A 3 -6.68 10.15 7.95
CA GLY A 3 -5.54 11.06 7.78
C GLY A 3 -4.36 10.74 8.68
N HIS A 4 -4.62 10.21 9.87
CA HIS A 4 -3.56 9.82 10.81
C HIS A 4 -2.74 8.63 10.26
N MET A 5 -3.39 7.61 9.71
CA MET A 5 -2.68 6.47 9.10
C MET A 5 -1.88 6.91 7.88
N LEU A 6 -2.42 7.81 7.05
CA LEU A 6 -1.70 8.36 5.92
C LEU A 6 -0.38 9.02 6.37
N ASP A 7 -0.44 9.83 7.43
CA ASP A 7 0.75 10.50 7.96
C ASP A 7 1.78 9.49 8.47
N ILE A 8 1.34 8.43 9.14
CA ILE A 8 2.21 7.35 9.61
C ILE A 8 2.92 6.68 8.43
N ILE A 9 2.20 6.34 7.37
CA ILE A 9 2.77 5.69 6.18
C ILE A 9 3.76 6.63 5.49
N LYS A 10 3.44 7.91 5.36
CA LYS A 10 4.36 8.91 4.78
C LYS A 10 5.65 9.00 5.59
N GLU A 11 5.54 9.00 6.91
CA GLU A 11 6.70 9.06 7.80
C GLU A 11 7.59 7.83 7.64
N GLN A 12 6.99 6.65 7.47
CA GLN A 12 7.75 5.43 7.21
C GLN A 12 8.50 5.49 5.87
N GLY A 13 7.90 6.06 4.85
CA GLY A 13 8.52 6.25 3.53
C GLY A 13 8.55 4.99 2.67
N ILE A 14 8.55 3.81 3.28
CA ILE A 14 8.59 2.52 2.59
C ILE A 14 7.51 1.60 3.15
N VAL A 15 6.78 0.96 2.26
CA VAL A 15 5.86 -0.12 2.59
C VAL A 15 6.41 -1.39 1.94
N ALA A 16 6.69 -2.41 2.75
CA ALA A 16 7.11 -3.70 2.23
C ALA A 16 5.89 -4.49 1.79
N VAL A 17 5.84 -4.85 0.51
CA VAL A 17 4.74 -5.62 -0.06
C VAL A 17 5.13 -7.10 -0.02
N LEU A 18 4.44 -7.89 0.80
CA LEU A 18 4.80 -9.27 1.08
C LEU A 18 3.89 -10.25 0.34
N ARG A 19 4.53 -11.10 -0.46
CA ARG A 19 3.91 -12.27 -1.07
C ARG A 19 4.61 -13.48 -0.48
N ALA A 20 3.86 -14.50 -0.09
CA ALA A 20 4.43 -15.70 0.53
C ALA A 20 3.52 -16.89 0.28
N ASP A 21 4.13 -18.08 0.26
CA ASP A 21 3.41 -19.32 0.03
C ASP A 21 2.87 -19.95 1.31
N SER A 22 3.34 -19.48 2.47
CA SER A 22 2.95 -20.00 3.78
C SER A 22 3.04 -18.91 4.84
N HIS A 23 2.39 -19.13 5.98
CA HIS A 23 2.52 -18.25 7.14
C HIS A 23 3.95 -18.25 7.69
N GLU A 24 4.62 -19.39 7.69
CA GLU A 24 6.00 -19.47 8.14
C GLU A 24 6.91 -18.56 7.33
N GLN A 25 6.82 -18.64 6.01
CA GLN A 25 7.59 -17.78 5.10
C GLN A 25 7.22 -16.30 5.30
N ALA A 26 5.91 -16.01 5.43
CA ALA A 26 5.46 -14.65 5.67
C ALA A 26 6.04 -14.08 6.98
N ARG A 27 6.03 -14.86 8.07
CA ARG A 27 6.62 -14.42 9.35
C ARG A 27 8.11 -14.15 9.23
N GLU A 28 8.84 -14.98 8.51
CA GLU A 28 10.27 -14.75 8.25
C GLU A 28 10.49 -13.40 7.56
N TYR A 29 9.71 -13.11 6.52
CA TYR A 29 9.80 -11.85 5.79
C TYR A 29 9.41 -10.66 6.68
N MET A 30 8.32 -10.78 7.43
CA MET A 30 7.85 -9.72 8.33
C MET A 30 8.92 -9.37 9.38
N ASN A 31 9.48 -10.38 10.00
CA ASN A 31 10.51 -10.18 11.03
C ASN A 31 11.79 -9.60 10.45
N ALA A 32 12.18 -10.02 9.25
CA ALA A 32 13.34 -9.47 8.55
C ALA A 32 13.14 -7.98 8.22
N CYS A 33 11.95 -7.60 7.78
CA CYS A 33 11.62 -6.20 7.51
C CYS A 33 11.76 -5.34 8.77
N VAL A 34 11.14 -5.77 9.86
CA VAL A 34 11.19 -5.04 11.13
C VAL A 34 12.63 -4.93 11.64
N LYS A 35 13.39 -6.01 11.57
CA LYS A 35 14.80 -6.02 11.98
C LYS A 35 15.63 -5.04 11.14
N GLY A 36 15.28 -4.88 9.86
CA GLY A 36 15.93 -3.94 8.97
C GLY A 36 15.40 -2.51 9.07
N GLY A 37 14.41 -2.25 9.91
CA GLY A 37 13.85 -0.92 10.11
C GLY A 37 12.59 -0.60 9.30
N ILE A 38 12.03 -1.55 8.56
CA ILE A 38 10.80 -1.36 7.80
C ILE A 38 9.63 -1.89 8.62
N LYS A 39 8.78 -1.00 9.11
CA LYS A 39 7.65 -1.35 9.98
C LYS A 39 6.32 -1.42 9.24
N ALA A 40 6.17 -0.69 8.13
CA ALA A 40 4.94 -0.68 7.35
C ALA A 40 4.95 -1.89 6.41
N LEU A 41 4.03 -2.83 6.66
CA LEU A 41 3.96 -4.10 5.95
C LEU A 41 2.59 -4.25 5.29
N GLU A 42 2.59 -4.57 4.00
CA GLU A 42 1.37 -4.86 3.27
C GLU A 42 1.35 -6.37 3.00
N LEU A 43 0.51 -7.10 3.74
CA LEU A 43 0.33 -8.54 3.53
C LEU A 43 -0.67 -8.74 2.40
N THR A 44 -0.28 -9.46 1.37
CA THR A 44 -1.16 -9.62 0.20
C THR A 44 -1.99 -10.90 0.29
N TYR A 45 -3.09 -10.90 -0.46
CA TYR A 45 -3.97 -12.08 -0.55
C TYR A 45 -3.32 -13.28 -1.24
N SER A 46 -2.09 -13.16 -1.74
CA SER A 46 -1.30 -14.31 -2.19
C SER A 46 -0.94 -15.23 -1.01
N ILE A 47 -0.91 -14.68 0.20
CA ILE A 47 -0.62 -15.46 1.41
C ILE A 47 -1.88 -16.26 1.77
N PRO A 48 -1.79 -17.60 1.88
CA PRO A 48 -2.95 -18.41 2.27
C PRO A 48 -3.48 -17.98 3.63
N ASN A 49 -4.82 -17.84 3.75
CA ASN A 49 -5.48 -17.44 5.00
C ASN A 49 -4.85 -16.18 5.62
N VAL A 50 -4.60 -15.18 4.80
CA VAL A 50 -3.90 -13.96 5.21
C VAL A 50 -4.55 -13.27 6.41
N ASN A 51 -5.87 -13.35 6.53
CA ASN A 51 -6.58 -12.69 7.64
C ASN A 51 -6.26 -13.30 9.01
N GLU A 52 -5.97 -14.60 9.06
CA GLU A 52 -5.52 -15.24 10.30
C GLU A 52 -4.17 -14.68 10.73
N LEU A 53 -3.29 -14.44 9.77
CA LEU A 53 -1.97 -13.87 10.02
C LEU A 53 -2.09 -12.40 10.46
N ILE A 54 -2.96 -11.63 9.82
CA ILE A 54 -3.23 -10.24 10.21
C ILE A 54 -3.71 -10.20 11.67
N GLU A 55 -4.65 -11.07 12.03
CA GLU A 55 -5.19 -11.12 13.39
C GLU A 55 -4.11 -11.48 14.41
N GLU A 56 -3.22 -12.40 14.06
CA GLU A 56 -2.11 -12.80 14.93
C GLU A 56 -1.21 -11.61 15.30
N TYR A 57 -0.99 -10.68 14.38
CA TYR A 57 -0.06 -9.56 14.56
C TYR A 57 -0.74 -8.20 14.75
N LYS A 58 -2.07 -8.15 14.84
CA LYS A 58 -2.80 -6.87 14.89
C LYS A 58 -2.41 -5.94 16.05
N ASP A 59 -1.97 -6.51 17.16
CA ASP A 59 -1.58 -5.74 18.34
C ASP A 59 -0.06 -5.58 18.48
N ASN A 60 0.71 -6.04 17.51
CA ASN A 60 2.17 -5.91 17.53
C ASN A 60 2.54 -4.46 17.22
N LYS A 61 3.16 -3.78 18.19
CA LYS A 61 3.48 -2.35 18.09
C LYS A 61 4.66 -2.04 17.18
N ASP A 62 5.44 -3.06 16.81
CA ASP A 62 6.58 -2.88 15.90
C ASP A 62 6.18 -3.02 14.43
N MET A 63 4.92 -3.36 14.16
CA MET A 63 4.41 -3.57 12.81
C MET A 63 3.16 -2.74 12.55
N ILE A 64 3.13 -2.11 11.37
CA ILE A 64 1.98 -1.36 10.88
C ILE A 64 1.45 -2.16 9.69
N ILE A 65 0.45 -3.02 9.96
CA ILE A 65 0.02 -4.02 8.99
C ILE A 65 -1.20 -3.57 8.21
N GLY A 66 -1.07 -3.56 6.89
CA GLY A 66 -2.17 -3.41 5.96
C GLY A 66 -2.32 -4.67 5.13
N VAL A 67 -3.33 -4.68 4.28
CA VAL A 67 -3.63 -5.78 3.38
C VAL A 67 -3.62 -5.30 1.94
N GLY A 68 -3.05 -6.11 1.05
CA GLY A 68 -2.96 -5.79 -0.38
C GLY A 68 -3.51 -6.89 -1.26
N SER A 69 -3.55 -6.60 -2.56
CA SER A 69 -4.18 -7.45 -3.58
C SER A 69 -5.65 -7.70 -3.26
N VAL A 70 -6.30 -6.69 -2.69
CA VAL A 70 -7.72 -6.71 -2.35
C VAL A 70 -8.51 -6.40 -3.62
N LEU A 71 -9.47 -7.25 -3.97
CA LEU A 71 -10.17 -7.15 -5.25
C LEU A 71 -11.65 -6.78 -5.14
N ASN A 72 -12.22 -6.82 -3.94
CA ASN A 72 -13.63 -6.49 -3.73
C ASN A 72 -13.91 -6.06 -2.29
N GLY A 73 -15.13 -5.60 -2.05
CA GLY A 73 -15.53 -5.09 -0.74
C GLY A 73 -15.53 -6.14 0.37
N LYS A 74 -15.89 -7.39 0.03
CA LYS A 74 -15.90 -8.47 1.02
C LYS A 74 -14.50 -8.75 1.54
N MET A 75 -13.52 -8.86 0.64
CA MET A 75 -12.12 -9.04 1.04
C MET A 75 -11.64 -7.90 1.94
N ALA A 76 -11.96 -6.66 1.57
CA ALA A 76 -11.61 -5.50 2.38
C ALA A 76 -12.22 -5.58 3.78
N LYS A 77 -13.51 -5.88 3.87
CA LYS A 77 -14.21 -5.97 5.15
C LYS A 77 -13.63 -7.07 6.04
N ASP A 78 -13.40 -8.24 5.47
CA ASP A 78 -12.85 -9.37 6.23
C ASP A 78 -11.47 -9.02 6.79
N SER A 79 -10.63 -8.35 6.01
CA SER A 79 -9.29 -7.96 6.46
C SER A 79 -9.31 -6.85 7.51
N ILE A 80 -10.22 -5.89 7.38
CA ILE A 80 -10.40 -4.83 8.37
C ILE A 80 -10.86 -5.45 9.71
N LEU A 81 -11.81 -6.36 9.67
CA LEU A 81 -12.27 -7.06 10.87
C LEU A 81 -11.16 -7.87 11.52
N ALA A 82 -10.22 -8.40 10.73
CA ALA A 82 -9.06 -9.11 11.25
C ALA A 82 -8.00 -8.17 11.88
N GLY A 83 -8.07 -6.87 11.60
CA GLY A 83 -7.17 -5.89 12.17
C GLY A 83 -6.29 -5.12 11.19
N ALA A 84 -6.52 -5.24 9.89
CA ALA A 84 -5.76 -4.47 8.90
C ALA A 84 -5.96 -2.97 9.13
N LYS A 85 -4.86 -2.22 9.15
CA LYS A 85 -4.87 -0.78 9.42
C LYS A 85 -4.99 0.08 8.17
N TYR A 86 -4.73 -0.48 7.01
CA TYR A 86 -4.94 0.13 5.72
C TYR A 86 -5.18 -0.95 4.67
N VAL A 87 -5.84 -0.56 3.59
CA VAL A 87 -6.22 -1.48 2.51
C VAL A 87 -5.66 -0.95 1.20
N VAL A 88 -5.05 -1.83 0.42
CA VAL A 88 -4.46 -1.50 -0.88
C VAL A 88 -5.07 -2.40 -1.95
N SER A 89 -5.47 -1.82 -3.07
CA SER A 89 -5.98 -2.59 -4.21
C SER A 89 -5.12 -2.32 -5.45
N PRO A 90 -5.05 -3.28 -6.39
CA PRO A 90 -4.30 -3.07 -7.63
C PRO A 90 -4.94 -2.03 -8.55
N GLY A 91 -6.26 -1.91 -8.51
CA GLY A 91 -7.03 -0.90 -9.23
C GLY A 91 -8.13 -0.35 -8.35
N TYR A 92 -8.61 0.86 -8.64
CA TYR A 92 -9.69 1.46 -7.87
C TYR A 92 -10.95 0.58 -7.92
N ASN A 93 -11.58 0.38 -6.77
CA ASN A 93 -12.81 -0.40 -6.66
C ASN A 93 -13.79 0.32 -5.74
N GLU A 94 -15.00 0.56 -6.23
CA GLU A 94 -16.03 1.30 -5.51
C GLU A 94 -16.44 0.63 -4.19
N GLU A 95 -16.60 -0.70 -4.22
CA GLU A 95 -17.00 -1.44 -3.01
C GLU A 95 -15.93 -1.34 -1.91
N ILE A 96 -14.66 -1.44 -2.30
CA ILE A 96 -13.55 -1.31 -1.36
C ILE A 96 -13.54 0.11 -0.78
N ASN A 97 -13.73 1.12 -1.63
CA ASN A 97 -13.78 2.50 -1.21
C ASN A 97 -14.88 2.72 -0.17
N ASP A 98 -16.08 2.23 -0.45
CA ASP A 98 -17.22 2.38 0.46
C ASP A 98 -16.97 1.68 1.79
N VAL A 99 -16.49 0.44 1.77
CA VAL A 99 -16.20 -0.32 2.98
C VAL A 99 -15.14 0.38 3.85
N CYS A 100 -14.04 0.80 3.24
CA CYS A 100 -12.98 1.46 3.98
C CYS A 100 -13.43 2.78 4.60
N HIS A 101 -14.17 3.59 3.85
CA HIS A 101 -14.66 4.87 4.36
C HIS A 101 -15.71 4.68 5.46
N GLU A 102 -16.61 3.70 5.33
CA GLU A 102 -17.60 3.38 6.37
C GLU A 102 -16.92 2.90 7.66
N MET A 103 -15.89 2.08 7.53
CA MET A 103 -15.21 1.49 8.69
C MET A 103 -14.05 2.36 9.22
N GLY A 104 -13.83 3.54 8.63
CA GLY A 104 -12.79 4.47 9.09
C GLY A 104 -11.37 3.98 8.87
N VAL A 105 -11.13 3.17 7.84
CA VAL A 105 -9.81 2.62 7.51
C VAL A 105 -9.30 3.27 6.23
N THR A 106 -8.03 3.62 6.21
CA THR A 106 -7.39 4.26 5.07
C THR A 106 -7.33 3.32 3.88
N TYR A 107 -7.72 3.82 2.72
CA TYR A 107 -7.67 3.09 1.45
C TYR A 107 -6.65 3.73 0.51
N PHE A 108 -5.76 2.91 -0.06
CA PHE A 108 -4.84 3.33 -1.10
C PHE A 108 -5.23 2.64 -2.42
N PRO A 109 -6.11 3.28 -3.22
CA PRO A 109 -6.56 2.67 -4.48
C PRO A 109 -5.47 2.67 -5.54
N GLY A 110 -5.36 1.56 -6.26
CA GLY A 110 -4.47 1.46 -7.41
C GLY A 110 -4.98 2.28 -8.58
N CYS A 111 -4.08 2.99 -9.25
CA CYS A 111 -4.38 3.83 -10.41
C CYS A 111 -3.21 3.76 -11.37
N MET A 112 -3.49 3.82 -12.68
CA MET A 112 -2.46 3.88 -13.69
C MET A 112 -2.56 5.14 -14.53
N THR A 113 -3.77 5.69 -14.70
CA THR A 113 -4.02 6.87 -15.54
C THR A 113 -4.41 8.08 -14.71
N VAL A 114 -4.26 9.26 -15.29
CA VAL A 114 -4.67 10.52 -14.66
C VAL A 114 -6.17 10.52 -14.36
N THR A 115 -6.99 9.97 -15.27
CA THR A 115 -8.44 9.88 -15.06
C THR A 115 -8.76 9.05 -13.82
N GLU A 116 -8.10 7.91 -13.64
CA GLU A 116 -8.28 7.07 -12.47
C GLU A 116 -7.84 7.78 -11.18
N ILE A 117 -6.74 8.51 -11.24
CA ILE A 117 -6.24 9.29 -10.10
C ILE A 117 -7.26 10.36 -9.70
N MET A 118 -7.77 11.12 -10.68
CA MET A 118 -8.77 12.15 -10.43
C MET A 118 -10.03 11.55 -9.80
N HIS A 119 -10.48 10.40 -10.31
CA HIS A 119 -11.65 9.71 -9.77
C HIS A 119 -11.42 9.28 -8.31
N ALA A 120 -10.26 8.69 -8.02
CA ALA A 120 -9.92 8.26 -6.67
C ALA A 120 -9.92 9.43 -5.68
N LEU A 121 -9.39 10.58 -6.10
CA LEU A 121 -9.39 11.80 -5.28
C LEU A 121 -10.80 12.31 -5.03
N GLU A 122 -11.66 12.31 -6.05
CA GLU A 122 -13.07 12.72 -5.91
C GLU A 122 -13.82 11.84 -4.91
N LYS A 123 -13.41 10.58 -4.78
CA LYS A 123 -14.03 9.62 -3.86
C LYS A 123 -13.47 9.68 -2.44
N GLY A 124 -12.69 10.70 -2.13
CA GLY A 124 -12.25 10.99 -0.77
C GLY A 124 -10.90 10.40 -0.37
N ASN A 125 -10.12 9.90 -1.32
CA ASN A 125 -8.80 9.36 -1.04
C ASN A 125 -7.75 10.44 -1.29
N LYS A 126 -6.73 10.53 -0.44
CA LYS A 126 -5.66 11.52 -0.57
C LYS A 126 -4.42 10.94 -1.21
N MET A 127 -4.17 9.66 -0.99
CA MET A 127 -3.03 8.95 -1.58
C MET A 127 -3.53 7.85 -2.50
N VAL A 128 -2.90 7.74 -3.66
CA VAL A 128 -3.15 6.65 -4.61
C VAL A 128 -1.89 5.80 -4.77
N LYS A 129 -2.10 4.52 -5.03
CA LYS A 129 -1.03 3.61 -5.43
C LYS A 129 -0.91 3.70 -6.96
N VAL A 130 0.25 4.10 -7.47
CA VAL A 130 0.49 4.04 -8.93
C VAL A 130 1.06 2.65 -9.24
N PHE A 131 0.34 1.89 -10.05
CA PHE A 131 0.64 0.49 -10.31
C PHE A 131 0.20 0.07 -11.72
N PRO A 132 1.03 -0.69 -12.46
CA PRO A 132 2.42 -1.06 -12.14
C PRO A 132 3.39 0.12 -12.37
N GLY A 133 4.18 0.44 -11.36
CA GLY A 133 5.07 1.59 -11.42
C GLY A 133 6.14 1.53 -12.50
N GLU A 134 6.64 0.33 -12.80
CA GLU A 134 7.69 0.15 -13.82
C GLU A 134 7.25 0.49 -15.24
N ILE A 135 5.94 0.54 -15.51
CA ILE A 135 5.44 0.81 -16.87
C ILE A 135 5.81 2.22 -17.32
N PHE A 136 5.59 3.23 -16.49
CA PHE A 136 5.90 4.62 -16.83
C PHE A 136 7.16 5.16 -16.18
N GLY A 137 7.56 4.58 -15.05
CA GLY A 137 8.75 5.01 -14.33
C GLY A 137 8.56 6.31 -13.54
N PRO A 138 9.64 6.79 -12.89
CA PRO A 138 9.58 7.97 -12.01
C PRO A 138 9.15 9.27 -12.67
N LYS A 139 9.44 9.47 -13.94
CA LYS A 139 9.06 10.69 -14.67
C LYS A 139 7.55 10.91 -14.71
N TYR A 140 6.78 9.83 -14.69
CA TYR A 140 5.33 9.90 -14.67
C TYR A 140 4.82 10.64 -13.45
N ILE A 141 5.44 10.44 -12.30
CA ILE A 141 5.05 11.08 -11.05
C ILE A 141 5.13 12.59 -11.16
N LYS A 142 6.25 13.10 -11.66
CA LYS A 142 6.43 14.54 -11.85
C LYS A 142 5.39 15.12 -12.81
N ALA A 143 5.12 14.41 -13.91
CA ALA A 143 4.15 14.83 -14.90
C ALA A 143 2.73 14.92 -14.32
N VAL A 144 2.33 13.93 -13.53
CA VAL A 144 1.02 13.91 -12.88
C VAL A 144 0.89 15.02 -11.84
N LYS A 145 1.92 15.23 -11.05
CA LYS A 145 1.88 16.23 -9.97
C LYS A 145 1.91 17.67 -10.47
N ALA A 146 2.28 17.91 -11.72
CA ALA A 146 2.23 19.26 -12.28
C ALA A 146 0.80 19.82 -12.27
N PRO A 147 -0.21 19.16 -12.86
CA PRO A 147 -1.60 19.62 -12.77
C PRO A 147 -2.30 19.27 -11.45
N ILE A 148 -1.80 18.28 -10.70
CA ILE A 148 -2.43 17.80 -9.46
C ILE A 148 -1.38 17.79 -8.33
N PRO A 149 -0.91 18.97 -7.88
CA PRO A 149 0.19 19.04 -6.93
C PRO A 149 -0.12 18.48 -5.55
N HIS A 150 -1.39 18.38 -5.22
CA HIS A 150 -1.84 17.90 -3.89
C HIS A 150 -1.98 16.38 -3.79
N VAL A 151 -1.88 15.64 -4.90
CA VAL A 151 -2.01 14.19 -4.82
C VAL A 151 -0.78 13.57 -4.14
N GLU A 152 -1.06 12.68 -3.19
CA GLU A 152 -0.01 11.87 -2.58
C GLU A 152 0.10 10.57 -3.39
N ILE A 153 1.31 10.12 -3.68
CA ILE A 153 1.52 8.96 -4.55
C ILE A 153 2.48 7.96 -3.91
N MET A 154 2.06 6.70 -3.96
CA MET A 154 2.87 5.55 -3.58
C MET A 154 3.04 4.64 -4.81
N PRO A 155 4.15 4.77 -5.55
CA PRO A 155 4.40 3.84 -6.65
C PRO A 155 4.70 2.44 -6.11
N THR A 156 4.21 1.42 -6.81
CA THR A 156 4.47 0.02 -6.51
C THR A 156 4.76 -0.71 -7.81
N GLY A 157 5.81 -1.53 -7.81
CA GLY A 157 6.31 -2.22 -8.99
C GLY A 157 7.52 -1.52 -9.57
N GLY A 158 8.63 -2.24 -9.67
CA GLY A 158 9.87 -1.72 -10.25
C GLY A 158 10.67 -0.79 -9.34
N VAL A 159 10.25 -0.60 -8.11
CA VAL A 159 11.01 0.18 -7.13
C VAL A 159 12.07 -0.70 -6.48
N ASN A 160 13.30 -0.22 -6.45
CA ASN A 160 14.44 -0.94 -5.88
C ASN A 160 15.47 0.03 -5.31
N ILE A 161 16.53 -0.50 -4.72
CA ILE A 161 17.58 0.30 -4.09
C ILE A 161 18.28 1.23 -5.08
N ASP A 162 18.36 0.86 -6.34
CA ASP A 162 19.08 1.64 -7.36
C ASP A 162 18.28 2.84 -7.85
N ASN A 163 16.94 2.79 -7.80
CA ASN A 163 16.07 3.84 -8.33
C ASN A 163 15.22 4.56 -7.27
N ILE A 164 15.27 4.12 -6.02
CA ILE A 164 14.40 4.68 -4.96
C ILE A 164 14.58 6.20 -4.79
N GLU A 165 15.81 6.69 -4.89
CA GLU A 165 16.07 8.12 -4.77
C GLU A 165 15.42 8.91 -5.89
N GLU A 166 15.43 8.37 -7.11
CA GLU A 166 14.81 9.04 -8.26
C GLU A 166 13.30 9.16 -8.07
N TRP A 167 12.65 8.12 -7.53
CA TRP A 167 11.24 8.19 -7.22
C TRP A 167 10.94 9.33 -6.25
N PHE A 168 11.71 9.46 -5.18
CA PHE A 168 11.52 10.54 -4.21
C PHE A 168 11.80 11.92 -4.81
N LYS A 169 12.79 12.04 -5.68
CA LYS A 169 13.07 13.30 -6.38
C LYS A 169 11.88 13.75 -7.25
N MET A 170 11.14 12.80 -7.79
CA MET A 170 9.96 13.12 -8.63
C MET A 170 8.73 13.47 -7.82
N GLY A 171 8.76 13.30 -6.49
CA GLY A 171 7.70 13.80 -5.61
C GLY A 171 6.79 12.76 -5.01
N VAL A 172 7.20 11.49 -4.93
CA VAL A 172 6.38 10.47 -4.25
C VAL A 172 6.37 10.69 -2.74
N SER A 173 5.31 10.24 -2.09
CA SER A 173 5.14 10.36 -0.64
C SER A 173 5.73 9.18 0.11
N CYS A 174 5.70 8.02 -0.51
CA CYS A 174 6.33 6.79 -0.05
C CYS A 174 6.42 5.84 -1.24
N VAL A 175 7.03 4.67 -1.05
CA VAL A 175 7.18 3.66 -2.09
C VAL A 175 6.73 2.29 -1.58
N GLY A 176 6.11 1.49 -2.46
CA GLY A 176 5.82 0.09 -2.18
C GLY A 176 6.90 -0.77 -2.83
N VAL A 177 7.59 -1.57 -2.03
CA VAL A 177 8.68 -2.41 -2.50
C VAL A 177 8.39 -3.87 -2.17
N GLY A 178 8.42 -4.71 -3.17
CA GLY A 178 8.12 -6.14 -3.01
C GLY A 178 9.29 -7.02 -3.44
N GLY A 179 9.30 -7.43 -4.69
CA GLY A 179 10.27 -8.41 -5.20
C GLY A 179 11.74 -8.08 -4.94
N ALA A 180 12.10 -6.80 -4.88
CA ALA A 180 13.48 -6.38 -4.63
C ALA A 180 13.98 -6.70 -3.21
N LEU A 181 13.06 -6.86 -2.24
CA LEU A 181 13.41 -7.11 -0.85
C LEU A 181 13.61 -8.60 -0.53
N PHE A 182 13.00 -9.49 -1.31
CA PHE A 182 12.90 -10.91 -0.98
C PHE A 182 13.49 -11.82 -2.06
N LYS A 183 14.54 -11.41 -2.70
CA LYS A 183 15.28 -12.21 -3.68
C LYS A 183 16.30 -13.12 -3.03
#